data_bb2ae6ed9c978eb0a534a422e23b108f
#
_entry.id   bb2ae6ed9c978eb0a534a422e23b108f
#
_cell.length_a   1.000
_cell.length_b   1.000
_cell.length_c   1.000
_cell.angle_alpha   90.00
_cell.angle_beta   90.00
_cell.angle_gamma   90.00
#
_symmetry.space_group_name_H-M   'P 1'
#
loop_
_entity.id
_entity.type
_entity.pdbx_description
1 polymer ?
#
loop_
_entity_poly.entity_id
_entity_poly.type
_entity_poly.pdbx_seq_one_letter_code
_entity_poly.pdbx_strand_id
1 'polypeptide(L)'
;MKLSISNIGWEKKNDTEVYRMMKEYVFVGLEIAPTRIFPENPYEKNKEAEIWCKELQREYGFSVSSMQSIWFGRQEKIFGSEEERQTLMDYTKKAIDFATAIKCENLVFGCPRNRNIENMKKLDVAIPFFKVLGDYAAQNGTTIGMEANPPIYNTNYINDTVSAIELIEQVDSEGFKLNLDVGTMIQNKESLTELVGKVQLINHVHISEPGLKSIEERKLHIELKEVLEAENYSKYVSIEMGKVENISILKEKMRYVSNIFQ
;
A
#
# COMPACT_ATOMS: atom_id res chain seq x y z
N MET A 1 -2.71 1.99 -17.11
CA MET A 1 -2.20 1.76 -15.73
C MET A 1 -1.58 0.38 -15.63
N LYS A 2 -0.80 0.05 -14.59
CA LYS A 2 -0.24 -1.30 -14.37
C LYS A 2 -1.11 -2.03 -13.34
N LEU A 3 -1.46 -3.29 -13.59
CA LEU A 3 -2.28 -4.06 -12.65
C LEU A 3 -1.43 -4.84 -11.65
N SER A 4 -1.86 -4.85 -10.41
CA SER A 4 -1.24 -5.55 -9.30
C SER A 4 -2.27 -6.24 -8.41
N ILE A 5 -1.83 -7.19 -7.59
CA ILE A 5 -2.65 -7.82 -6.57
C ILE A 5 -1.82 -8.11 -5.34
N SER A 6 -2.43 -7.91 -4.17
CA SER A 6 -1.78 -8.20 -2.89
C SER A 6 -1.83 -9.68 -2.52
N ASN A 7 -0.68 -10.20 -2.11
CA ASN A 7 -0.50 -11.59 -1.72
C ASN A 7 -1.18 -11.98 -0.39
N ILE A 8 -1.84 -11.04 0.29
CA ILE A 8 -2.66 -11.36 1.46
C ILE A 8 -3.99 -12.03 1.08
N GLY A 9 -4.41 -11.91 -0.18
CA GLY A 9 -5.68 -12.43 -0.69
C GLY A 9 -5.76 -13.96 -0.77
N TRP A 10 -4.66 -14.70 -0.59
CA TRP A 10 -4.65 -16.17 -0.69
C TRP A 10 -3.57 -16.83 0.16
N GLU A 11 -3.65 -18.14 0.33
CA GLU A 11 -2.63 -18.92 1.02
C GLU A 11 -1.42 -19.22 0.12
N LYS A 12 -0.21 -19.25 0.72
CA LYS A 12 1.07 -19.49 0.02
C LYS A 12 1.06 -20.73 -0.89
N LYS A 13 0.35 -21.80 -0.49
CA LYS A 13 0.22 -23.03 -1.31
C LYS A 13 -0.40 -22.80 -2.68
N ASN A 14 -1.13 -21.70 -2.85
CA ASN A 14 -1.85 -21.35 -4.09
C ASN A 14 -1.05 -20.37 -4.97
N ASP A 15 0.18 -19.96 -4.58
CA ASP A 15 0.96 -18.96 -5.32
C ASP A 15 1.08 -19.28 -6.81
N THR A 16 1.45 -20.51 -7.17
CA THR A 16 1.63 -20.92 -8.57
C THR A 16 0.34 -20.79 -9.39
N GLU A 17 -0.80 -21.13 -8.81
CA GLU A 17 -2.09 -21.03 -9.51
C GLU A 17 -2.53 -19.59 -9.66
N VAL A 18 -2.38 -18.78 -8.59
CA VAL A 18 -2.69 -17.33 -8.65
C VAL A 18 -1.77 -16.61 -9.63
N TYR A 19 -0.49 -16.95 -9.69
CA TYR A 19 0.45 -16.36 -10.66
C TYR A 19 0.08 -16.69 -12.12
N ARG A 20 -0.51 -17.85 -12.39
CA ARG A 20 -1.06 -18.16 -13.73
C ARG A 20 -2.26 -17.28 -14.04
N MET A 21 -3.17 -17.07 -13.07
CA MET A 21 -4.30 -16.15 -13.23
C MET A 21 -3.83 -14.72 -13.45
N MET A 22 -2.81 -14.26 -12.74
CA MET A 22 -2.20 -12.94 -12.95
C MET A 22 -1.74 -12.75 -14.39
N LYS A 23 -1.06 -13.76 -14.98
CA LYS A 23 -0.67 -13.72 -16.39
C LYS A 23 -1.87 -13.70 -17.34
N GLU A 24 -2.90 -14.49 -17.05
CA GLU A 24 -4.14 -14.56 -17.86
C GLU A 24 -4.83 -13.20 -17.95
N TYR A 25 -4.82 -12.42 -16.87
CA TYR A 25 -5.46 -11.10 -16.76
C TYR A 25 -4.49 -9.91 -16.81
N VAL A 26 -3.26 -10.14 -17.28
CA VAL A 26 -2.24 -9.12 -17.52
C VAL A 26 -1.85 -8.32 -16.27
N PHE A 27 -1.90 -8.95 -15.10
CA PHE A 27 -1.32 -8.41 -13.88
C PHE A 27 0.21 -8.57 -13.95
N VAL A 28 0.92 -7.47 -13.77
CA VAL A 28 2.39 -7.42 -13.87
C VAL A 28 3.04 -7.09 -12.52
N GLY A 29 2.26 -6.65 -11.55
CA GLY A 29 2.69 -6.33 -10.19
C GLY A 29 2.22 -7.35 -9.16
N LEU A 30 3.10 -7.69 -8.22
CA LEU A 30 2.75 -8.41 -7.00
C LEU A 30 2.98 -7.49 -5.82
N GLU A 31 1.93 -7.15 -5.08
CA GLU A 31 2.06 -6.51 -3.79
C GLU A 31 2.29 -7.56 -2.72
N ILE A 32 3.21 -7.30 -1.80
CA ILE A 32 3.60 -8.28 -0.79
C ILE A 32 3.43 -7.78 0.64
N ALA A 33 3.01 -8.67 1.53
CA ALA A 33 3.33 -8.57 2.94
C ALA A 33 4.69 -9.24 3.16
N PRO A 34 5.76 -8.52 3.55
CA PRO A 34 7.11 -9.09 3.65
C PRO A 34 7.19 -10.33 4.54
N THR A 35 6.44 -10.36 5.64
CA THR A 35 6.38 -11.50 6.56
C THR A 35 5.74 -12.76 5.94
N ARG A 36 4.96 -12.62 4.85
CA ARG A 36 4.40 -13.77 4.13
C ARG A 36 5.47 -14.47 3.27
N ILE A 37 6.48 -13.74 2.83
CA ILE A 37 7.62 -14.27 2.05
C ILE A 37 8.73 -14.72 3.01
N PHE A 38 9.11 -13.85 3.93
CA PHE A 38 10.13 -14.05 4.96
C PHE A 38 9.49 -13.89 6.35
N PRO A 39 9.00 -15.00 6.98
CA PRO A 39 8.24 -14.92 8.22
C PRO A 39 9.00 -14.33 9.41
N GLU A 40 10.32 -14.51 9.44
CA GLU A 40 11.18 -14.04 10.53
C GLU A 40 12.11 -12.94 10.04
N ASN A 41 12.06 -11.77 10.71
CA ASN A 41 12.94 -10.62 10.45
C ASN A 41 13.11 -10.29 8.96
N PRO A 42 12.02 -10.04 8.21
CA PRO A 42 12.06 -9.86 6.77
C PRO A 42 13.08 -8.81 6.34
N TYR A 43 13.20 -7.73 7.08
CA TYR A 43 14.09 -6.61 6.75
C TYR A 43 15.57 -6.84 7.07
N GLU A 44 15.93 -8.04 7.50
CA GLU A 44 17.32 -8.51 7.61
C GLU A 44 17.70 -9.45 6.44
N LYS A 45 16.75 -9.70 5.51
CA LYS A 45 16.84 -10.66 4.41
C LYS A 45 17.03 -10.00 3.03
N ASN A 46 17.70 -8.84 2.96
CA ASN A 46 17.83 -8.07 1.72
C ASN A 46 18.45 -8.89 0.56
N LYS A 47 19.48 -9.69 0.82
CA LYS A 47 20.12 -10.52 -0.22
C LYS A 47 19.20 -11.64 -0.70
N GLU A 48 18.57 -12.35 0.22
CA GLU A 48 17.63 -13.42 -0.09
C GLU A 48 16.40 -12.86 -0.84
N ALA A 49 15.94 -11.68 -0.45
CA ALA A 49 14.83 -10.98 -1.09
C ALA A 49 15.19 -10.54 -2.52
N GLU A 50 16.39 -10.04 -2.75
CA GLU A 50 16.88 -9.71 -4.09
C GLU A 50 16.90 -10.94 -5.01
N ILE A 51 17.37 -12.08 -4.51
CA ILE A 51 17.38 -13.35 -5.27
C ILE A 51 15.96 -13.77 -5.59
N TRP A 52 15.07 -13.81 -4.59
CA TRP A 52 13.67 -14.16 -4.76
C TRP A 52 12.97 -13.26 -5.78
N CYS A 53 13.21 -11.96 -5.72
CA CYS A 53 12.61 -11.00 -6.65
C CYS A 53 13.10 -11.23 -8.10
N LYS A 54 14.40 -11.54 -8.29
CA LYS A 54 14.96 -11.90 -9.61
C LYS A 54 14.34 -13.19 -10.16
N GLU A 55 14.10 -14.17 -9.30
CA GLU A 55 13.42 -15.42 -9.69
C GLU A 55 11.97 -15.17 -10.07
N LEU A 56 11.23 -14.38 -9.27
CA LEU A 56 9.86 -13.97 -9.56
C LEU A 56 9.77 -13.27 -10.94
N GLN A 57 10.67 -12.33 -11.20
CA GLN A 57 10.75 -11.62 -12.48
C GLN A 57 11.09 -12.57 -13.63
N ARG A 58 12.06 -13.46 -13.45
CA ARG A 58 12.51 -14.39 -14.48
C ARG A 58 11.44 -15.41 -14.86
N GLU A 59 10.75 -15.97 -13.85
CA GLU A 59 9.80 -17.07 -14.05
C GLU A 59 8.42 -16.56 -14.48
N TYR A 60 7.97 -15.47 -13.88
CA TYR A 60 6.59 -14.97 -14.06
C TYR A 60 6.51 -13.63 -14.78
N GLY A 61 7.59 -12.86 -14.85
CA GLY A 61 7.59 -11.50 -15.41
C GLY A 61 7.05 -10.44 -14.45
N PHE A 62 6.86 -10.76 -13.16
CA PHE A 62 6.30 -9.84 -12.19
C PHE A 62 7.35 -8.98 -11.52
N SER A 63 6.99 -7.72 -11.25
CA SER A 63 7.71 -6.83 -10.35
C SER A 63 7.01 -6.78 -9.00
N VAL A 64 7.74 -6.52 -7.93
CA VAL A 64 7.11 -6.18 -6.65
C VAL A 64 6.61 -4.74 -6.74
N SER A 65 5.29 -4.57 -6.80
CA SER A 65 4.64 -3.27 -7.01
C SER A 65 4.57 -2.42 -5.74
N SER A 66 4.41 -3.09 -4.61
CA SER A 66 4.20 -2.46 -3.31
C SER A 66 4.50 -3.44 -2.18
N MET A 67 4.81 -2.91 -1.00
CA MET A 67 4.88 -3.65 0.26
C MET A 67 3.83 -3.10 1.22
N GLN A 68 3.01 -3.97 1.80
CA GLN A 68 2.06 -3.62 2.84
C GLN A 68 2.40 -4.26 4.18
N SER A 69 1.64 -3.91 5.24
CA SER A 69 1.84 -4.45 6.59
C SER A 69 3.26 -4.27 7.12
N ILE A 70 3.89 -3.13 6.76
CA ILE A 70 5.31 -2.88 7.01
C ILE A 70 5.69 -2.87 8.49
N TRP A 71 4.73 -2.64 9.38
CA TRP A 71 4.91 -2.69 10.84
C TRP A 71 4.21 -3.90 11.48
N PHE A 72 4.02 -4.98 10.73
CA PHE A 72 3.42 -6.20 11.30
C PHE A 72 4.17 -6.66 12.55
N GLY A 73 3.42 -6.89 13.63
CA GLY A 73 3.97 -7.31 14.94
C GLY A 73 4.53 -6.17 15.81
N ARG A 74 4.67 -4.93 15.30
CA ARG A 74 5.12 -3.78 16.10
C ARG A 74 4.01 -3.26 17.01
N GLN A 75 4.38 -2.87 18.22
CA GLN A 75 3.46 -2.34 19.24
C GLN A 75 3.72 -0.86 19.55
N GLU A 76 4.86 -0.36 19.18
CA GLU A 76 5.29 1.02 19.37
C GLU A 76 4.34 1.98 18.65
N LYS A 77 4.20 3.20 19.16
CA LYS A 77 3.28 4.22 18.65
C LYS A 77 4.02 5.48 18.21
N ILE A 78 3.56 6.09 17.12
CA ILE A 78 4.10 7.40 16.66
C ILE A 78 3.90 8.47 17.75
N PHE A 79 2.71 8.46 18.37
CA PHE A 79 2.35 9.43 19.42
C PHE A 79 2.69 8.94 20.84
N GLY A 80 3.50 7.89 20.95
CA GLY A 80 4.02 7.33 22.20
C GLY A 80 5.21 8.11 22.76
N SER A 81 6.22 7.41 23.26
CA SER A 81 7.47 8.00 23.73
C SER A 81 8.43 8.32 22.57
N GLU A 82 9.50 9.04 22.87
CA GLU A 82 10.56 9.29 21.89
C GLU A 82 11.29 8.01 21.50
N GLU A 83 11.51 7.10 22.44
CA GLU A 83 12.11 5.79 22.20
C GLU A 83 11.25 4.92 21.28
N GLU A 84 9.92 4.95 21.45
CA GLU A 84 9.02 4.25 20.55
C GLU A 84 9.11 4.80 19.12
N ARG A 85 9.11 6.12 18.96
CA ARG A 85 9.28 6.76 17.64
C ARG A 85 10.62 6.44 17.01
N GLN A 86 11.71 6.46 17.80
CA GLN A 86 13.03 6.10 17.27
C GLN A 86 13.07 4.64 16.82
N THR A 87 12.47 3.73 17.59
CA THR A 87 12.35 2.32 17.22
C THR A 87 11.59 2.14 15.90
N LEU A 88 10.46 2.85 15.72
CA LEU A 88 9.69 2.82 14.48
C LEU A 88 10.46 3.44 13.32
N MET A 89 11.20 4.53 13.58
CA MET A 89 12.06 5.19 12.59
C MET A 89 13.11 4.22 12.05
N ASP A 90 13.86 3.57 12.93
CA ASP A 90 14.93 2.65 12.56
C ASP A 90 14.39 1.39 11.87
N TYR A 91 13.24 0.90 12.33
CA TYR A 91 12.56 -0.25 11.70
C TYR A 91 12.07 0.09 10.29
N THR A 92 11.51 1.30 10.10
CA THR A 92 11.03 1.74 8.79
C THR A 92 12.18 1.97 7.82
N LYS A 93 13.32 2.49 8.27
CA LYS A 93 14.52 2.59 7.42
C LYS A 93 14.98 1.22 6.92
N LYS A 94 14.97 0.19 7.77
CA LYS A 94 15.26 -1.19 7.33
C LYS A 94 14.23 -1.69 6.30
N ALA A 95 12.95 -1.33 6.44
CA ALA A 95 11.93 -1.66 5.45
C ALA A 95 12.16 -0.94 4.11
N ILE A 96 12.64 0.31 4.13
CA ILE A 96 13.02 1.07 2.95
C ILE A 96 14.24 0.41 2.26
N ASP A 97 15.27 0.03 3.02
CA ASP A 97 16.45 -0.67 2.49
C ASP A 97 16.07 -2.00 1.83
N PHE A 98 15.13 -2.73 2.44
CA PHE A 98 14.57 -3.96 1.88
C PHE A 98 13.82 -3.67 0.57
N ALA A 99 12.96 -2.63 0.54
CA ALA A 99 12.25 -2.22 -0.67
C ALA A 99 13.21 -1.88 -1.81
N THR A 100 14.30 -1.17 -1.50
CA THR A 100 15.37 -0.85 -2.46
C THR A 100 16.01 -2.12 -3.03
N ALA A 101 16.32 -3.10 -2.19
CA ALA A 101 16.93 -4.36 -2.62
C ALA A 101 16.04 -5.15 -3.60
N ILE A 102 14.72 -5.08 -3.45
CA ILE A 102 13.74 -5.73 -4.34
C ILE A 102 13.16 -4.81 -5.41
N LYS A 103 13.66 -3.58 -5.53
CA LYS A 103 13.20 -2.55 -6.48
C LYS A 103 11.70 -2.24 -6.35
N CYS A 104 11.20 -2.25 -5.12
CA CYS A 104 9.81 -1.91 -4.81
C CYS A 104 9.66 -0.40 -4.63
N GLU A 105 8.77 0.22 -5.40
CA GLU A 105 8.61 1.68 -5.46
C GLU A 105 7.59 2.23 -4.45
N ASN A 106 6.93 1.36 -3.66
CA ASN A 106 5.90 1.78 -2.71
C ASN A 106 5.91 0.95 -1.42
N LEU A 107 5.89 1.62 -0.28
CA LEU A 107 5.64 1.03 1.04
C LEU A 107 4.33 1.59 1.58
N VAL A 108 3.31 0.76 1.73
CA VAL A 108 2.01 1.19 2.26
C VAL A 108 2.12 1.47 3.76
N PHE A 109 1.88 2.71 4.13
CA PHE A 109 1.78 3.14 5.50
C PHE A 109 0.30 3.25 5.92
N GLY A 110 -0.35 2.12 6.21
CA GLY A 110 -1.63 2.06 6.88
C GLY A 110 -1.43 2.09 8.40
N CYS A 111 -0.94 1.02 8.98
CA CYS A 111 -0.50 0.90 10.39
C CYS A 111 -1.47 1.52 11.41
N PRO A 112 -2.79 1.24 11.36
CA PRO A 112 -3.79 1.98 12.15
C PRO A 112 -3.55 1.88 13.66
N ARG A 113 -3.08 0.74 14.16
CA ARG A 113 -2.82 0.52 15.60
C ARG A 113 -1.70 1.36 16.18
N ASN A 114 -0.74 1.76 15.33
CA ASN A 114 0.48 2.44 15.75
C ASN A 114 0.37 3.96 15.68
N ARG A 115 -0.77 4.51 15.18
CA ARG A 115 -0.96 5.94 14.96
C ARG A 115 -2.15 6.56 15.68
N ASN A 116 -2.64 5.93 16.75
CA ASN A 116 -3.66 6.52 17.60
C ASN A 116 -3.12 7.69 18.42
N ILE A 117 -3.85 8.79 18.41
CA ILE A 117 -3.56 9.99 19.21
C ILE A 117 -4.34 9.89 20.52
N GLU A 118 -3.62 9.79 21.64
CA GLU A 118 -4.20 9.85 22.98
C GLU A 118 -4.17 11.28 23.53
N ASN A 119 -3.23 12.11 23.03
CA ASN A 119 -3.04 13.47 23.48
C ASN A 119 -2.75 14.39 22.26
N MET A 120 -3.66 15.32 22.00
CA MET A 120 -3.57 16.26 20.86
C MET A 120 -2.29 17.14 20.87
N LYS A 121 -1.68 17.38 22.05
CA LYS A 121 -0.40 18.09 22.15
C LYS A 121 0.78 17.38 21.49
N LYS A 122 0.62 16.09 21.17
CA LYS A 122 1.65 15.29 20.49
C LYS A 122 1.52 15.27 18.97
N LEU A 123 0.55 15.99 18.38
CA LEU A 123 0.32 15.98 16.93
C LEU A 123 1.53 16.47 16.16
N ASP A 124 2.25 17.44 16.70
CA ASP A 124 3.40 18.11 16.08
C ASP A 124 4.56 17.15 15.74
N VAL A 125 4.58 15.93 16.34
CA VAL A 125 5.65 14.96 16.06
C VAL A 125 5.48 14.24 14.71
N ALA A 126 4.27 14.23 14.13
CA ALA A 126 3.98 13.44 12.93
C ALA A 126 4.70 13.97 11.68
N ILE A 127 4.62 15.29 11.44
CA ILE A 127 5.24 15.91 10.25
C ILE A 127 6.75 15.66 10.22
N PRO A 128 7.55 15.97 11.25
CA PRO A 128 8.99 15.70 11.23
C PRO A 128 9.29 14.19 11.15
N PHE A 129 8.49 13.33 11.77
CA PHE A 129 8.65 11.87 11.66
C PHE A 129 8.52 11.39 10.22
N PHE A 130 7.44 11.79 9.54
CA PHE A 130 7.22 11.40 8.15
C PHE A 130 8.17 12.10 7.17
N LYS A 131 8.60 13.33 7.48
CA LYS A 131 9.60 14.05 6.67
C LYS A 131 10.92 13.29 6.60
N VAL A 132 11.46 12.88 7.75
CA VAL A 132 12.71 12.12 7.82
C VAL A 132 12.60 10.80 7.06
N LEU A 133 11.49 10.09 7.21
CA LEU A 133 11.27 8.80 6.53
C LEU A 133 11.02 8.98 5.03
N GLY A 134 10.25 9.99 4.63
CA GLY A 134 10.00 10.30 3.22
C GLY A 134 11.27 10.70 2.49
N ASP A 135 12.09 11.57 3.08
CA ASP A 135 13.35 11.99 2.48
C ASP A 135 14.33 10.81 2.36
N TYR A 136 14.35 9.92 3.36
CA TYR A 136 15.14 8.69 3.29
C TYR A 136 14.63 7.75 2.19
N ALA A 137 13.32 7.59 2.05
CA ALA A 137 12.72 6.78 0.99
C ALA A 137 13.07 7.33 -0.41
N ALA A 138 12.94 8.65 -0.62
CA ALA A 138 13.31 9.30 -1.88
C ALA A 138 14.78 9.08 -2.25
N GLN A 139 15.71 9.21 -1.28
CA GLN A 139 17.14 8.96 -1.48
C GLN A 139 17.44 7.52 -1.87
N ASN A 140 16.58 6.57 -1.48
CA ASN A 140 16.71 5.15 -1.75
C ASN A 140 15.83 4.65 -2.91
N GLY A 141 15.21 5.57 -3.68
CA GLY A 141 14.44 5.25 -4.89
C GLY A 141 13.11 4.56 -4.63
N THR A 142 12.52 4.78 -3.46
CA THR A 142 11.20 4.26 -3.10
C THR A 142 10.33 5.36 -2.45
N THR A 143 9.09 5.04 -2.10
CA THR A 143 8.12 5.98 -1.56
C THR A 143 7.33 5.35 -0.42
N ILE A 144 7.09 6.09 0.64
CA ILE A 144 6.10 5.75 1.65
C ILE A 144 4.75 6.26 1.17
N GLY A 145 3.83 5.35 0.90
CA GLY A 145 2.46 5.64 0.53
C GLY A 145 1.58 5.76 1.77
N MET A 146 1.25 6.97 2.17
CA MET A 146 0.31 7.22 3.28
C MET A 146 -1.08 6.74 2.89
N GLU A 147 -1.63 5.84 3.67
CA GLU A 147 -2.96 5.30 3.48
C GLU A 147 -3.89 5.79 4.58
N ALA A 148 -5.00 6.42 4.20
CA ALA A 148 -6.07 6.74 5.13
C ALA A 148 -6.76 5.46 5.60
N ASN A 149 -7.09 5.38 6.89
CA ASN A 149 -7.86 4.28 7.43
C ASN A 149 -9.03 4.81 8.28
N PRO A 150 -10.29 4.47 7.93
CA PRO A 150 -11.45 4.87 8.71
C PRO A 150 -11.45 4.37 10.14
N PRO A 151 -12.24 4.97 11.04
CA PRO A 151 -12.30 4.56 12.46
C PRO A 151 -12.67 3.10 12.70
N ILE A 152 -13.25 2.40 11.71
CA ILE A 152 -13.54 0.96 11.79
C ILE A 152 -12.27 0.12 12.01
N TYR A 153 -11.10 0.66 11.67
CA TYR A 153 -9.79 0.03 11.90
C TYR A 153 -9.13 0.43 13.23
N ASN A 154 -9.91 1.03 14.15
CA ASN A 154 -9.47 1.45 15.48
C ASN A 154 -8.33 2.46 15.47
N THR A 155 -8.40 3.44 14.57
CA THR A 155 -7.50 4.60 14.54
C THR A 155 -8.29 5.90 14.51
N ASN A 156 -7.67 6.98 15.01
CA ASN A 156 -8.24 8.33 15.05
C ASN A 156 -7.33 9.38 14.38
N TYR A 157 -6.37 8.93 13.56
CA TYR A 157 -5.44 9.79 12.86
C TYR A 157 -5.36 9.42 11.38
N ILE A 158 -5.59 10.39 10.50
CA ILE A 158 -5.69 10.24 9.04
C ILE A 158 -6.75 9.19 8.68
N ASN A 159 -8.01 9.58 8.89
CA ASN A 159 -9.15 8.70 8.71
C ASN A 159 -9.81 8.80 7.32
N ASP A 160 -9.43 9.80 6.52
CA ASP A 160 -9.98 10.07 5.20
C ASP A 160 -8.89 10.53 4.21
N THR A 161 -9.23 10.49 2.92
CA THR A 161 -8.30 10.83 1.83
C THR A 161 -7.86 12.29 1.90
N VAL A 162 -8.74 13.21 2.28
CA VAL A 162 -8.41 14.65 2.38
C VAL A 162 -7.35 14.88 3.43
N SER A 163 -7.52 14.32 4.63
CA SER A 163 -6.52 14.45 5.71
C SER A 163 -5.18 13.79 5.35
N ALA A 164 -5.18 12.73 4.56
CA ALA A 164 -3.95 12.12 4.05
C ALA A 164 -3.22 13.07 3.07
N ILE A 165 -3.96 13.70 2.16
CA ILE A 165 -3.41 14.68 1.21
C ILE A 165 -2.86 15.90 1.95
N GLU A 166 -3.59 16.46 2.92
CA GLU A 166 -3.13 17.58 3.74
C GLU A 166 -1.82 17.25 4.49
N LEU A 167 -1.71 16.04 5.04
CA LEU A 167 -0.48 15.60 5.68
C LEU A 167 0.68 15.50 4.68
N ILE A 168 0.44 14.97 3.48
CA ILE A 168 1.45 14.84 2.42
C ILE A 168 1.96 16.22 2.01
N GLU A 169 1.07 17.19 1.82
CA GLU A 169 1.41 18.58 1.49
C GLU A 169 2.24 19.25 2.62
N GLN A 170 1.91 18.98 3.90
CA GLN A 170 2.64 19.51 5.05
C GLN A 170 4.01 18.85 5.26
N VAL A 171 4.12 17.56 4.99
CA VAL A 171 5.38 16.79 5.08
C VAL A 171 6.36 17.26 3.99
N ASP A 172 5.86 17.62 2.83
CA ASP A 172 6.62 18.16 1.70
C ASP A 172 7.89 17.34 1.39
N SER A 173 7.70 16.05 1.08
CA SER A 173 8.76 15.12 0.71
C SER A 173 8.41 14.36 -0.57
N GLU A 174 9.36 14.27 -1.50
CA GLU A 174 9.17 13.50 -2.73
C GLU A 174 8.99 12.00 -2.49
N GLY A 175 9.48 11.47 -1.38
CA GLY A 175 9.32 10.07 -0.98
C GLY A 175 8.15 9.83 -0.03
N PHE A 176 7.22 10.80 0.13
CA PHE A 176 6.02 10.63 0.94
C PHE A 176 4.79 11.06 0.13
N LYS A 177 4.01 10.09 -0.33
CA LYS A 177 2.91 10.27 -1.28
C LYS A 177 1.65 9.53 -0.79
N LEU A 178 0.58 9.57 -1.56
CA LEU A 178 -0.68 8.91 -1.24
C LEU A 178 -0.68 7.45 -1.72
N ASN A 179 -1.06 6.53 -0.83
CA ASN A 179 -1.62 5.24 -1.19
C ASN A 179 -3.14 5.40 -1.12
N LEU A 180 -3.78 5.55 -2.27
CA LEU A 180 -5.23 5.75 -2.33
C LEU A 180 -5.94 4.42 -2.06
N ASP A 181 -6.71 4.35 -0.97
CA ASP A 181 -7.52 3.18 -0.63
C ASP A 181 -8.99 3.42 -0.97
N VAL A 182 -9.51 2.67 -1.95
CA VAL A 182 -10.90 2.81 -2.40
C VAL A 182 -11.89 2.32 -1.33
N GLY A 183 -11.50 1.34 -0.51
CA GLY A 183 -12.31 0.89 0.62
C GLY A 183 -12.55 1.99 1.65
N THR A 184 -11.55 2.84 1.89
CA THR A 184 -11.69 4.04 2.71
C THR A 184 -12.69 5.02 2.10
N MET A 185 -12.56 5.32 0.81
CA MET A 185 -13.50 6.21 0.11
C MET A 185 -14.94 5.69 0.18
N ILE A 186 -15.13 4.39 -0.01
CA ILE A 186 -16.45 3.74 0.10
C ILE A 186 -17.01 3.87 1.52
N GLN A 187 -16.19 3.53 2.52
CA GLN A 187 -16.61 3.58 3.94
C GLN A 187 -17.05 4.97 4.36
N ASN A 188 -16.31 5.99 3.93
CA ASN A 188 -16.54 7.38 4.30
C ASN A 188 -17.52 8.10 3.36
N LYS A 189 -17.90 7.49 2.22
CA LYS A 189 -18.68 8.11 1.15
C LYS A 189 -17.97 9.35 0.57
N GLU A 190 -16.65 9.25 0.37
CA GLU A 190 -15.84 10.32 -0.19
C GLU A 190 -16.10 10.53 -1.68
N SER A 191 -15.90 11.75 -2.15
CA SER A 191 -16.08 12.11 -3.54
C SER A 191 -14.76 12.02 -4.32
N LEU A 192 -14.82 11.52 -5.55
CA LEU A 192 -13.68 11.55 -6.47
C LEU A 192 -13.25 12.98 -6.85
N THR A 193 -14.11 13.99 -6.65
CA THR A 193 -13.74 15.40 -6.86
C THR A 193 -12.60 15.86 -5.97
N GLU A 194 -12.36 15.20 -4.84
CA GLU A 194 -11.26 15.47 -3.91
C GLU A 194 -9.90 15.09 -4.50
N LEU A 195 -9.87 14.23 -5.53
CA LEU A 195 -8.66 13.80 -6.23
C LEU A 195 -8.30 14.67 -7.42
N VAL A 196 -9.25 15.48 -7.94
CA VAL A 196 -9.05 16.30 -9.14
C VAL A 196 -7.94 17.33 -8.88
N GLY A 197 -6.93 17.37 -9.76
CA GLY A 197 -5.74 18.19 -9.62
C GLY A 197 -4.73 17.68 -8.58
N LYS A 198 -4.93 16.47 -8.02
CA LYS A 198 -4.06 15.87 -6.98
C LYS A 198 -3.57 14.45 -7.32
N VAL A 199 -3.90 13.93 -8.49
CA VAL A 199 -3.50 12.57 -8.91
C VAL A 199 -1.98 12.39 -8.93
N GLN A 200 -1.20 13.46 -9.15
CA GLN A 200 0.26 13.45 -9.06
C GLN A 200 0.79 13.11 -7.64
N LEU A 201 -0.03 13.25 -6.60
CA LEU A 201 0.31 12.84 -5.24
C LEU A 201 0.11 11.34 -5.02
N ILE A 202 -0.65 10.65 -5.89
CA ILE A 202 -0.93 9.21 -5.76
C ILE A 202 0.25 8.39 -6.26
N ASN A 203 0.83 7.58 -5.37
CA ASN A 203 1.88 6.64 -5.74
C ASN A 203 1.35 5.23 -6.04
N HIS A 204 0.30 4.82 -5.36
CA HIS A 204 -0.31 3.49 -5.48
C HIS A 204 -1.82 3.57 -5.22
N VAL A 205 -2.59 2.68 -5.83
CA VAL A 205 -4.05 2.61 -5.65
C VAL A 205 -4.45 1.22 -5.20
N HIS A 206 -5.19 1.12 -4.11
CA HIS A 206 -5.86 -0.10 -3.69
C HIS A 206 -7.31 -0.11 -4.15
N ILE A 207 -7.67 -1.09 -4.97
CA ILE A 207 -9.07 -1.48 -5.18
C ILE A 207 -9.42 -2.46 -4.07
N SER A 208 -10.18 -1.99 -3.12
CA SER A 208 -10.48 -2.65 -1.85
C SER A 208 -11.92 -2.41 -1.44
N GLU A 209 -12.40 -3.16 -0.45
CA GLU A 209 -13.69 -2.96 0.21
C GLU A 209 -13.48 -2.77 1.72
N PRO A 210 -14.37 -2.02 2.41
CA PRO A 210 -14.29 -1.88 3.86
C PRO A 210 -14.18 -3.23 4.58
N GLY A 211 -13.19 -3.34 5.48
CA GLY A 211 -12.91 -4.58 6.21
C GLY A 211 -12.25 -5.65 5.36
N LEU A 212 -11.59 -5.29 4.27
CA LEU A 212 -10.92 -6.21 3.33
C LEU A 212 -11.87 -7.30 2.78
N LYS A 213 -13.12 -6.97 2.60
CA LYS A 213 -14.12 -7.87 1.99
C LYS A 213 -13.77 -8.14 0.53
N SER A 214 -14.46 -9.11 -0.07
CA SER A 214 -14.37 -9.35 -1.50
C SER A 214 -14.85 -8.14 -2.28
N ILE A 215 -14.09 -7.75 -3.30
CA ILE A 215 -14.39 -6.58 -4.15
C ILE A 215 -15.78 -6.74 -4.79
N GLU A 216 -16.61 -5.71 -4.70
CA GLU A 216 -17.86 -5.60 -5.41
C GLU A 216 -17.68 -4.81 -6.71
N GLU A 217 -18.55 -5.06 -7.69
CA GLU A 217 -18.62 -4.27 -8.93
C GLU A 217 -19.25 -2.91 -8.63
N ARG A 218 -18.51 -1.82 -8.87
CA ARG A 218 -18.96 -0.45 -8.52
C ARG A 218 -18.75 0.51 -9.67
N LYS A 219 -19.72 1.39 -9.87
CA LYS A 219 -19.58 2.53 -10.78
C LYS A 219 -18.39 3.42 -10.39
N LEU A 220 -18.13 3.56 -9.10
CA LEU A 220 -16.96 4.27 -8.55
C LEU A 220 -15.63 3.86 -9.20
N HIS A 221 -15.44 2.57 -9.51
CA HIS A 221 -14.19 2.09 -10.12
C HIS A 221 -14.02 2.60 -11.55
N ILE A 222 -15.13 2.71 -12.32
CA ILE A 222 -15.13 3.27 -13.67
C ILE A 222 -14.84 4.77 -13.62
N GLU A 223 -15.52 5.49 -12.73
CA GLU A 223 -15.33 6.93 -12.54
C GLU A 223 -13.91 7.25 -12.03
N LEU A 224 -13.35 6.40 -11.13
CA LEU A 224 -11.97 6.54 -10.67
C LEU A 224 -10.97 6.37 -11.82
N LYS A 225 -11.18 5.37 -12.69
CA LYS A 225 -10.34 5.22 -13.89
C LYS A 225 -10.31 6.50 -14.72
N GLU A 226 -11.49 7.09 -14.97
CA GLU A 226 -11.58 8.33 -15.76
C GLU A 226 -10.79 9.49 -15.13
N VAL A 227 -10.85 9.65 -13.81
CA VAL A 227 -10.07 10.66 -13.07
C VAL A 227 -8.57 10.38 -13.18
N LEU A 228 -8.16 9.14 -12.98
CA LEU A 228 -6.74 8.74 -13.05
C LEU A 228 -6.16 8.93 -14.46
N GLU A 229 -6.92 8.58 -15.51
CA GLU A 229 -6.51 8.76 -16.92
C GLU A 229 -6.43 10.23 -17.33
N ALA A 230 -7.39 11.04 -16.88
CA ALA A 230 -7.41 12.48 -17.18
C ALA A 230 -6.16 13.21 -16.70
N GLU A 231 -5.54 12.74 -15.62
CA GLU A 231 -4.30 13.31 -15.07
C GLU A 231 -3.06 12.41 -15.28
N ASN A 232 -3.13 11.49 -16.27
CA ASN A 232 -2.01 10.66 -16.73
C ASN A 232 -1.41 9.73 -15.65
N TYR A 233 -2.20 9.18 -14.75
CA TYR A 233 -1.73 8.18 -13.80
C TYR A 233 -1.27 6.91 -14.53
N SER A 234 -0.02 6.51 -14.33
CA SER A 234 0.60 5.39 -15.03
C SER A 234 1.18 4.31 -14.11
N LYS A 235 0.99 4.48 -12.79
CA LYS A 235 1.50 3.56 -11.77
C LYS A 235 0.56 2.37 -11.54
N TYR A 236 0.66 1.72 -10.39
CA TYR A 236 -0.06 0.50 -10.10
C TYR A 236 -1.45 0.73 -9.51
N VAL A 237 -2.41 -0.06 -9.99
CA VAL A 237 -3.72 -0.27 -9.40
C VAL A 237 -3.75 -1.72 -8.91
N SER A 238 -3.86 -1.92 -7.61
CA SER A 238 -3.69 -3.20 -6.93
C SER A 238 -4.99 -3.68 -6.31
N ILE A 239 -5.34 -4.94 -6.53
CA ILE A 239 -6.41 -5.60 -5.76
C ILE A 239 -5.90 -5.83 -4.34
N GLU A 240 -6.62 -5.29 -3.36
CA GLU A 240 -6.40 -5.58 -1.95
C GLU A 240 -7.68 -6.12 -1.31
N MET A 241 -7.64 -7.36 -0.88
CA MET A 241 -8.75 -8.01 -0.19
C MET A 241 -8.22 -9.09 0.75
N GLY A 242 -9.01 -9.44 1.76
CA GLY A 242 -8.68 -10.50 2.69
C GLY A 242 -8.63 -11.87 2.02
N LYS A 243 -7.96 -12.78 2.70
CA LYS A 243 -7.77 -14.14 2.20
C LYS A 243 -9.10 -14.82 1.87
N VAL A 244 -9.21 -15.33 0.64
CA VAL A 244 -10.36 -16.10 0.18
C VAL A 244 -10.18 -17.60 0.45
N GLU A 245 -11.27 -18.29 0.73
CA GLU A 245 -11.28 -19.75 0.83
C GLU A 245 -11.21 -20.42 -0.55
N ASN A 246 -11.91 -19.83 -1.52
CA ASN A 246 -11.94 -20.32 -2.89
C ASN A 246 -11.25 -19.34 -3.84
N ILE A 247 -10.14 -19.76 -4.44
CA ILE A 247 -9.34 -18.93 -5.35
C ILE A 247 -10.06 -18.57 -6.65
N SER A 248 -11.17 -19.23 -7.01
CA SER A 248 -11.99 -18.82 -8.15
C SER A 248 -12.55 -17.39 -7.97
N ILE A 249 -12.73 -16.95 -6.72
CA ILE A 249 -13.12 -15.58 -6.41
C ILE A 249 -12.03 -14.59 -6.87
N LEU A 250 -10.75 -14.91 -6.63
CA LEU A 250 -9.64 -14.08 -7.12
C LEU A 250 -9.66 -13.97 -8.65
N LYS A 251 -9.90 -15.06 -9.34
CA LYS A 251 -10.01 -15.07 -10.80
C LYS A 251 -11.11 -14.14 -11.29
N GLU A 252 -12.28 -14.17 -10.66
CA GLU A 252 -13.39 -13.26 -10.96
C GLU A 252 -13.01 -11.80 -10.74
N LYS A 253 -12.37 -11.48 -9.60
CA LYS A 253 -11.99 -10.10 -9.27
C LYS A 253 -10.84 -9.59 -10.15
N MET A 254 -9.86 -10.44 -10.49
CA MET A 254 -8.83 -10.09 -11.47
C MET A 254 -9.45 -9.76 -12.84
N ARG A 255 -10.39 -10.58 -13.33
CA ARG A 255 -11.08 -10.31 -14.58
C ARG A 255 -11.84 -8.99 -14.53
N TYR A 256 -12.56 -8.73 -13.44
CA TYR A 256 -13.31 -7.49 -13.25
C TYR A 256 -12.40 -6.26 -13.28
N VAL A 257 -11.34 -6.24 -12.46
CA VAL A 257 -10.41 -5.10 -12.38
C VAL A 257 -9.63 -4.91 -13.68
N SER A 258 -9.23 -6.02 -14.34
CA SER A 258 -8.59 -5.98 -15.65
C SER A 258 -9.47 -5.32 -16.71
N ASN A 259 -10.75 -5.69 -16.77
CA ASN A 259 -11.70 -5.09 -17.72
C ASN A 259 -11.93 -3.59 -17.53
N ILE A 260 -11.70 -3.07 -16.33
CA ILE A 260 -11.83 -1.64 -16.04
C ILE A 260 -10.53 -0.90 -16.33
N PHE A 261 -9.40 -1.33 -15.77
CA PHE A 261 -8.18 -0.53 -15.66
C PHE A 261 -7.09 -0.84 -16.72
N GLN A 262 -7.38 -1.74 -17.66
CA GLN A 262 -6.53 -1.96 -18.85
C GLN A 262 -6.73 -0.97 -19.98
#